data_20315712fc5e6d7bd188f85151c3d864
#
_entry.id   20315712fc5e6d7bd188f85151c3d864
#
_cell.length_a   1.000
_cell.length_b   1.000
_cell.length_c   1.000
_cell.angle_alpha   90.00
_cell.angle_beta   90.00
_cell.angle_gamma   90.00
#
_symmetry.space_group_name_H-M   'P 1'
#
loop_
_entity.id
_entity.type
_entity.pdbx_description
1 polymer ?
#
loop_
_entity_poly.entity_id
_entity_poly.type
_entity_poly.pdbx_seq_one_letter_code
_entity_poly.pdbx_strand_id
1 'polypeptide(L)'
;FTILPLIFMISMAFTNYSKVDSHLVLFDWVGLENFKQIFDSGSMIGQSFWSVFGWTIVWAIFATFLNYIFGILVALLINRKGTKFKAFWRFIFILSIAIPQFVSLLIVRSMLAQDGIVNVVLKNAGWITKSLPFFTNATWARITVIVVNLWIGIPYTILQVTGILQNIPMELYEAADVDGANGFVKFIKITMPYMLFVTAPYLITTFTANINNFNIVYLLTKGDPVMAGATAGKTDLLVTWLYKMTIDYQYYNLGAVIGIMTFIFLAIGSLLVYRRTKAYKDEEGFQ
;
A
#
# COMPACT_ATOMS: atom_id res chain seq x y z
N PHE A 1 -28.46 1.30 -0.64
CA PHE A 1 -27.59 2.37 -1.15
C PHE A 1 -26.30 1.86 -1.81
N THR A 2 -25.76 0.67 -1.48
CA THR A 2 -24.49 0.14 -2.04
C THR A 2 -24.69 -0.64 -3.34
N ILE A 3 -25.75 -1.46 -3.43
CA ILE A 3 -25.96 -2.39 -4.56
C ILE A 3 -26.27 -1.63 -5.86
N LEU A 4 -27.16 -0.65 -5.82
CA LEU A 4 -27.57 0.10 -7.02
C LEU A 4 -26.40 0.85 -7.68
N PRO A 5 -25.55 1.63 -6.94
CA PRO A 5 -24.37 2.24 -7.52
C PRO A 5 -23.36 1.22 -8.07
N LEU A 6 -23.23 0.05 -7.44
CA LEU A 6 -22.33 -1.00 -7.90
C LEU A 6 -22.80 -1.58 -9.24
N ILE A 7 -24.10 -1.91 -9.37
CA ILE A 7 -24.68 -2.38 -10.63
C ILE A 7 -24.50 -1.32 -11.73
N PHE A 8 -24.76 -0.05 -11.42
CA PHE A 8 -24.57 1.05 -12.37
C PHE A 8 -23.10 1.17 -12.81
N MET A 9 -22.16 1.14 -11.87
CA MET A 9 -20.72 1.15 -12.18
C MET A 9 -20.33 -0.02 -13.09
N ILE A 10 -20.78 -1.24 -12.77
CA ILE A 10 -20.51 -2.42 -13.59
C ILE A 10 -21.08 -2.23 -15.00
N SER A 11 -22.32 -1.76 -15.10
CA SER A 11 -22.99 -1.53 -16.40
C SER A 11 -22.23 -0.51 -17.26
N MET A 12 -21.70 0.57 -16.65
CA MET A 12 -20.92 1.57 -17.37
C MET A 12 -19.68 1.00 -18.05
N ALA A 13 -19.07 -0.06 -17.49
CA ALA A 13 -17.90 -0.68 -18.11
C ALA A 13 -18.18 -1.27 -19.49
N PHE A 14 -19.43 -1.57 -19.80
CA PHE A 14 -19.90 -2.14 -21.08
C PHE A 14 -20.53 -1.11 -22.02
N THR A 15 -20.49 0.15 -21.68
CA THR A 15 -21.07 1.26 -22.45
C THR A 15 -19.99 2.27 -22.85
N ASN A 16 -20.32 3.18 -23.77
CA ASN A 16 -19.46 4.33 -24.12
C ASN A 16 -19.68 5.56 -23.23
N TYR A 17 -20.20 5.38 -22.00
CA TYR A 17 -20.54 6.48 -21.09
C TYR A 17 -19.29 7.30 -20.70
N SER A 18 -19.18 8.47 -21.31
CA SER A 18 -18.04 9.38 -21.16
C SER A 18 -18.49 10.81 -21.42
N LYS A 19 -17.93 11.77 -20.65
CA LYS A 19 -18.19 13.19 -20.93
C LYS A 19 -17.35 13.72 -22.09
N VAL A 20 -16.20 13.14 -22.33
CA VAL A 20 -15.27 13.56 -23.37
C VAL A 20 -15.90 13.38 -24.75
N ASP A 21 -16.62 12.27 -24.94
CA ASP A 21 -17.27 11.94 -26.21
C ASP A 21 -18.73 12.39 -26.29
N SER A 22 -19.18 13.24 -25.32
CA SER A 22 -20.56 13.76 -25.23
C SER A 22 -21.64 12.69 -25.06
N HIS A 23 -21.30 11.50 -24.57
CA HIS A 23 -22.20 10.35 -24.36
C HIS A 23 -22.79 10.28 -22.93
N LEU A 24 -23.12 11.44 -22.31
CA LEU A 24 -23.71 11.47 -20.97
C LEU A 24 -25.24 11.30 -20.95
N VAL A 25 -25.90 11.71 -22.02
CA VAL A 25 -27.36 11.70 -22.11
C VAL A 25 -27.84 10.45 -22.81
N LEU A 26 -27.21 10.09 -23.92
CA LEU A 26 -27.44 8.87 -24.67
C LEU A 26 -26.11 8.11 -24.77
N PHE A 27 -26.09 6.89 -24.29
CA PHE A 27 -24.93 6.02 -24.37
C PHE A 27 -25.32 4.66 -24.93
N ASP A 28 -24.42 4.09 -25.72
CA ASP A 28 -24.63 2.82 -26.39
C ASP A 28 -23.92 1.69 -25.65
N TRP A 29 -24.46 0.50 -25.80
CA TRP A 29 -23.81 -0.72 -25.32
C TRP A 29 -22.69 -1.13 -26.28
N VAL A 30 -21.43 -1.11 -25.81
CA VAL A 30 -20.24 -1.44 -26.62
C VAL A 30 -19.65 -2.81 -26.26
N GLY A 31 -20.29 -3.56 -25.36
CA GLY A 31 -19.81 -4.86 -24.94
C GLY A 31 -18.44 -4.81 -24.28
N LEU A 32 -17.47 -5.58 -24.79
CA LEU A 32 -16.13 -5.69 -24.21
C LEU A 32 -15.09 -4.72 -24.82
N GLU A 33 -15.51 -3.72 -25.60
CA GLU A 33 -14.58 -2.83 -26.31
C GLU A 33 -13.69 -2.02 -25.34
N ASN A 34 -14.25 -1.53 -24.23
CA ASN A 34 -13.50 -0.82 -23.20
C ASN A 34 -12.43 -1.70 -22.55
N PHE A 35 -12.73 -2.99 -22.37
CA PHE A 35 -11.74 -3.96 -21.86
C PHE A 35 -10.62 -4.19 -22.86
N LYS A 36 -10.94 -4.34 -24.16
CA LYS A 36 -9.91 -4.47 -25.21
C LYS A 36 -9.00 -3.26 -25.24
N GLN A 37 -9.55 -2.04 -25.14
CA GLN A 37 -8.78 -0.81 -25.13
C GLN A 37 -7.80 -0.74 -23.94
N ILE A 38 -8.18 -1.20 -22.75
CA ILE A 38 -7.29 -1.24 -21.58
C ILE A 38 -6.20 -2.30 -21.72
N PHE A 39 -6.51 -3.44 -22.35
CA PHE A 39 -5.51 -4.50 -22.57
C PHE A 39 -4.64 -4.31 -23.79
N ASP A 40 -5.01 -3.43 -24.71
CA ASP A 40 -4.23 -3.13 -25.91
C ASP A 40 -2.95 -2.36 -25.55
N SER A 41 -1.85 -3.08 -25.45
CA SER A 41 -0.52 -2.51 -25.19
C SER A 41 -0.01 -1.55 -26.27
N GLY A 42 -0.65 -1.52 -27.45
CA GLY A 42 -0.39 -0.54 -28.50
C GLY A 42 -1.01 0.83 -28.21
N SER A 43 -2.06 0.89 -27.39
CA SER A 43 -2.70 2.13 -26.98
C SER A 43 -1.99 2.81 -25.82
N MET A 44 -2.09 4.14 -25.71
CA MET A 44 -1.55 4.89 -24.55
C MET A 44 -2.21 4.51 -23.23
N ILE A 45 -3.50 4.16 -23.28
CA ILE A 45 -4.27 3.73 -22.11
C ILE A 45 -3.79 2.36 -21.66
N GLY A 46 -3.61 1.41 -22.57
CA GLY A 46 -3.11 0.08 -22.24
C GLY A 46 -1.67 0.09 -21.72
N GLN A 47 -0.80 0.91 -22.30
CA GLN A 47 0.57 1.11 -21.78
C GLN A 47 0.53 1.69 -20.36
N SER A 48 -0.38 2.65 -20.09
CA SER A 48 -0.58 3.21 -18.76
C SER A 48 -1.08 2.14 -17.78
N PHE A 49 -2.05 1.30 -18.20
CA PHE A 49 -2.58 0.21 -17.36
C PHE A 49 -1.48 -0.75 -16.90
N TRP A 50 -0.69 -1.29 -17.82
CA TRP A 50 0.37 -2.24 -17.47
C TRP A 50 1.47 -1.63 -16.60
N SER A 51 1.81 -0.36 -16.86
CA SER A 51 2.78 0.38 -16.03
C SER A 51 2.26 0.59 -14.61
N VAL A 52 1.01 1.02 -14.46
CA VAL A 52 0.35 1.26 -13.16
C VAL A 52 0.11 -0.05 -12.43
N PHE A 53 -0.37 -1.09 -13.11
CA PHE A 53 -0.57 -2.42 -12.53
C PHE A 53 0.72 -2.97 -11.95
N GLY A 54 1.80 -3.00 -12.75
CA GLY A 54 3.09 -3.49 -12.28
C GLY A 54 3.62 -2.71 -11.08
N TRP A 55 3.51 -1.37 -11.11
CA TRP A 55 3.90 -0.54 -9.98
C TRP A 55 3.00 -0.76 -8.75
N THR A 56 1.69 -0.94 -8.92
CA THR A 56 0.76 -1.21 -7.82
C THR A 56 1.16 -2.49 -7.07
N ILE A 57 1.56 -3.54 -7.78
CA ILE A 57 2.02 -4.79 -7.15
C ILE A 57 3.34 -4.57 -6.41
N VAL A 58 4.32 -3.91 -7.04
CA VAL A 58 5.60 -3.57 -6.39
C VAL A 58 5.36 -2.74 -5.13
N TRP A 59 4.54 -1.70 -5.24
CA TRP A 59 4.14 -0.88 -4.10
C TRP A 59 3.53 -1.72 -2.97
N ALA A 60 2.51 -2.55 -3.26
CA ALA A 60 1.82 -3.35 -2.25
C ALA A 60 2.78 -4.33 -1.54
N ILE A 61 3.74 -4.93 -2.26
CA ILE A 61 4.77 -5.80 -1.68
C ILE A 61 5.63 -4.98 -0.70
N PHE A 62 6.23 -3.89 -1.15
CA PHE A 62 7.10 -3.08 -0.29
C PHE A 62 6.34 -2.44 0.86
N ALA A 63 5.16 -1.88 0.61
CA ALA A 63 4.32 -1.25 1.63
C ALA A 63 3.87 -2.23 2.72
N THR A 64 3.63 -3.49 2.39
CA THR A 64 3.21 -4.51 3.36
C THR A 64 4.41 -5.12 4.08
N PHE A 65 5.33 -5.71 3.32
CA PHE A 65 6.39 -6.54 3.93
C PHE A 65 7.48 -5.71 4.60
N LEU A 66 7.87 -4.55 4.07
CA LEU A 66 8.84 -3.71 4.76
C LEU A 66 8.25 -3.13 6.05
N ASN A 67 6.99 -2.67 6.05
CA ASN A 67 6.33 -2.25 7.28
C ASN A 67 6.32 -3.36 8.33
N TYR A 68 5.99 -4.58 7.93
CA TYR A 68 5.95 -5.73 8.81
C TYR A 68 7.33 -6.06 9.38
N ILE A 69 8.35 -6.15 8.51
CA ILE A 69 9.73 -6.46 8.91
C ILE A 69 10.27 -5.39 9.87
N PHE A 70 10.20 -4.11 9.49
CA PHE A 70 10.70 -3.03 10.34
C PHE A 70 9.88 -2.88 11.62
N GLY A 71 8.57 -3.08 11.55
CA GLY A 71 7.69 -3.07 12.72
C GLY A 71 8.06 -4.17 13.73
N ILE A 72 8.33 -5.39 13.27
CA ILE A 72 8.82 -6.49 14.12
C ILE A 72 10.18 -6.12 14.73
N LEU A 73 11.13 -5.67 13.94
CA LEU A 73 12.47 -5.32 14.42
C LEU A 73 12.41 -4.25 15.53
N VAL A 74 11.65 -3.20 15.31
CA VAL A 74 11.49 -2.13 16.32
C VAL A 74 10.72 -2.63 17.54
N ALA A 75 9.66 -3.44 17.37
CA ALA A 75 8.92 -4.04 18.48
C ALA A 75 9.82 -4.93 19.34
N LEU A 76 10.66 -5.76 18.73
CA LEU A 76 11.64 -6.59 19.45
C LEU A 76 12.64 -5.75 20.22
N LEU A 77 13.17 -4.67 19.62
CA LEU A 77 14.09 -3.74 20.29
C LEU A 77 13.43 -3.09 21.52
N ILE A 78 12.20 -2.60 21.39
CA ILE A 78 11.46 -1.98 22.50
C ILE A 78 11.19 -2.98 23.62
N ASN A 79 10.84 -4.23 23.29
CA ASN A 79 10.44 -5.25 24.26
C ASN A 79 11.65 -5.98 24.88
N ARG A 80 12.86 -5.81 24.38
CA ARG A 80 14.07 -6.42 24.91
C ARG A 80 14.24 -6.13 26.42
N LYS A 81 14.73 -7.11 27.20
CA LYS A 81 14.92 -6.98 28.66
C LYS A 81 15.78 -5.77 29.07
N GLY A 82 16.79 -5.42 28.27
CA GLY A 82 17.70 -4.29 28.52
C GLY A 82 17.19 -2.92 28.11
N THR A 83 16.04 -2.81 27.43
CA THR A 83 15.53 -1.52 26.95
C THR A 83 14.92 -0.74 28.11
N LYS A 84 15.47 0.45 28.35
CA LYS A 84 14.96 1.41 29.35
C LYS A 84 13.80 2.24 28.75
N PHE A 85 12.91 2.72 29.62
CA PHE A 85 11.78 3.60 29.24
C PHE A 85 10.86 3.01 28.14
N LYS A 86 10.53 1.73 28.22
CA LYS A 86 9.64 1.06 27.24
C LYS A 86 8.30 1.76 27.05
N ALA A 87 7.69 2.24 28.14
CA ALA A 87 6.42 2.97 28.10
C ALA A 87 6.54 4.29 27.32
N PHE A 88 7.65 5.01 27.47
CA PHE A 88 7.92 6.26 26.76
C PHE A 88 8.06 6.01 25.24
N TRP A 89 8.81 4.99 24.83
CA TRP A 89 8.93 4.63 23.41
C TRP A 89 7.59 4.24 22.80
N ARG A 90 6.81 3.42 23.49
CA ARG A 90 5.44 3.07 23.05
C ARG A 90 4.55 4.30 22.94
N PHE A 91 4.62 5.22 23.89
CA PHE A 91 3.86 6.46 23.88
C PHE A 91 4.18 7.31 22.65
N ILE A 92 5.47 7.45 22.26
CA ILE A 92 5.87 8.20 21.04
C ILE A 92 5.22 7.60 19.80
N PHE A 93 5.21 6.27 19.65
CA PHE A 93 4.57 5.62 18.51
C PHE A 93 3.05 5.78 18.52
N ILE A 94 2.42 5.70 19.69
CA ILE A 94 0.96 5.95 19.83
C ILE A 94 0.65 7.41 19.44
N LEU A 95 1.47 8.35 19.88
CA LEU A 95 1.28 9.77 19.56
C LEU A 95 1.35 10.02 18.04
N SER A 96 2.24 9.34 17.32
CA SER A 96 2.33 9.46 15.86
C SER A 96 1.08 8.94 15.13
N ILE A 97 0.39 7.95 15.71
CA ILE A 97 -0.87 7.41 15.19
C ILE A 97 -2.05 8.38 15.45
N ALA A 98 -2.00 9.14 16.55
CA ALA A 98 -3.06 10.07 16.92
C ALA A 98 -3.20 11.26 15.94
N ILE A 99 -2.14 11.57 15.18
CA ILE A 99 -2.18 12.62 14.17
C ILE A 99 -2.91 12.08 12.92
N PRO A 100 -3.97 12.76 12.42
CA PRO A 100 -4.65 12.33 11.22
C PRO A 100 -3.69 12.17 10.03
N GLN A 101 -3.70 11.00 9.39
CA GLN A 101 -2.77 10.65 8.32
C GLN A 101 -2.72 11.70 7.20
N PHE A 102 -3.87 12.26 6.79
CA PHE A 102 -3.91 13.25 5.71
C PHE A 102 -3.14 14.52 6.05
N VAL A 103 -3.17 14.97 7.31
CA VAL A 103 -2.41 16.14 7.78
C VAL A 103 -0.91 15.86 7.66
N SER A 104 -0.48 14.71 8.17
CA SER A 104 0.93 14.28 8.10
C SER A 104 1.42 14.22 6.65
N LEU A 105 0.63 13.64 5.74
CA LEU A 105 1.00 13.52 4.32
C LEU A 105 1.11 14.88 3.62
N LEU A 106 0.19 15.81 3.88
CA LEU A 106 0.25 17.15 3.30
C LEU A 106 1.44 17.96 3.83
N ILE A 107 1.75 17.84 5.12
CA ILE A 107 2.95 18.47 5.71
C ILE A 107 4.22 17.89 5.07
N VAL A 108 4.35 16.56 5.00
CA VAL A 108 5.52 15.90 4.39
C VAL A 108 5.66 16.29 2.92
N ARG A 109 4.55 16.35 2.17
CA ARG A 109 4.56 16.85 0.79
C ARG A 109 5.15 18.26 0.69
N SER A 110 4.71 19.18 1.56
CA SER A 110 5.25 20.55 1.61
C SER A 110 6.74 20.56 1.98
N MET A 111 7.15 19.75 2.96
CA MET A 111 8.54 19.65 3.40
C MET A 111 9.47 19.13 2.30
N LEU A 112 9.02 18.15 1.49
CA LEU A 112 9.80 17.51 0.43
C LEU A 112 9.62 18.16 -0.94
N ALA A 113 8.85 19.25 -1.04
CA ALA A 113 8.74 20.03 -2.27
C ALA A 113 10.10 20.53 -2.75
N GLN A 114 10.20 20.95 -4.01
CA GLN A 114 11.45 21.40 -4.62
C GLN A 114 12.08 22.58 -3.85
N ASP A 115 11.22 23.48 -3.34
CA ASP A 115 11.58 24.60 -2.49
C ASP A 115 11.23 24.37 -1.01
N GLY A 116 10.95 23.11 -0.66
CA GLY A 116 10.58 22.70 0.70
C GLY A 116 11.76 22.76 1.67
N ILE A 117 11.42 22.79 2.97
CA ILE A 117 12.39 22.98 4.04
C ILE A 117 13.54 21.97 4.01
N VAL A 118 13.28 20.71 3.62
CA VAL A 118 14.32 19.67 3.53
C VAL A 118 15.39 20.06 2.51
N ASN A 119 15.00 20.44 1.29
CA ASN A 119 15.93 20.88 0.27
C ASN A 119 16.67 22.18 0.67
N VAL A 120 15.98 23.12 1.31
CA VAL A 120 16.58 24.39 1.79
C VAL A 120 17.65 24.11 2.85
N VAL A 121 17.36 23.28 3.85
CA VAL A 121 18.32 22.93 4.90
C VAL A 121 19.54 22.21 4.34
N LEU A 122 19.33 21.24 3.45
CA LEU A 122 20.43 20.47 2.83
C LEU A 122 21.34 21.36 1.96
N LYS A 123 20.77 22.34 1.23
CA LYS A 123 21.55 23.33 0.45
C LYS A 123 22.34 24.26 1.36
N ASN A 124 21.69 24.80 2.41
CA ASN A 124 22.35 25.72 3.34
C ASN A 124 23.47 25.04 4.13
N ALA A 125 23.32 23.72 4.40
CA ALA A 125 24.39 22.92 5.03
C ALA A 125 25.51 22.55 4.04
N GLY A 126 25.39 22.89 2.75
CA GLY A 126 26.37 22.56 1.73
C GLY A 126 26.41 21.07 1.33
N TRP A 127 25.42 20.27 1.74
CA TRP A 127 25.38 18.85 1.44
C TRP A 127 24.91 18.55 0.01
N ILE A 128 24.11 19.44 -0.58
CA ILE A 128 23.64 19.35 -1.94
C ILE A 128 23.75 20.71 -2.64
N THR A 129 24.00 20.68 -3.95
CA THR A 129 24.04 21.91 -4.78
C THR A 129 22.70 22.15 -5.50
N LYS A 130 21.98 21.08 -5.81
CA LYS A 130 20.66 21.12 -6.47
C LYS A 130 19.62 20.45 -5.59
N SER A 131 18.36 20.90 -5.67
CA SER A 131 17.25 20.27 -4.97
C SER A 131 17.11 18.79 -5.33
N LEU A 132 16.92 17.95 -4.33
CA LEU A 132 16.59 16.55 -4.52
C LEU A 132 15.20 16.43 -5.19
N PRO A 133 15.07 15.64 -6.26
CA PRO A 133 13.84 15.58 -7.08
C PRO A 133 12.83 14.59 -6.50
N PHE A 134 12.42 14.77 -5.23
CA PHE A 134 11.55 13.84 -4.51
C PHE A 134 10.26 13.49 -5.26
N PHE A 135 9.70 14.42 -6.05
CA PHE A 135 8.43 14.21 -6.77
C PHE A 135 8.56 14.38 -8.28
N THR A 136 9.70 14.87 -8.78
CA THR A 136 9.89 15.18 -10.20
C THR A 136 10.63 14.09 -10.97
N ASN A 137 11.30 13.19 -10.26
CA ASN A 137 11.96 12.01 -10.85
C ASN A 137 11.22 10.73 -10.43
N ALA A 138 10.93 9.83 -11.38
CA ALA A 138 10.13 8.64 -11.14
C ALA A 138 10.70 7.72 -10.04
N THR A 139 12.01 7.48 -10.04
CA THR A 139 12.67 6.63 -9.04
C THR A 139 12.63 7.26 -7.66
N TRP A 140 12.98 8.54 -7.56
CA TRP A 140 12.90 9.29 -6.31
C TRP A 140 11.48 9.34 -5.75
N ALA A 141 10.50 9.60 -6.60
CA ALA A 141 9.09 9.67 -6.19
C ALA A 141 8.60 8.32 -5.65
N ARG A 142 8.93 7.21 -6.30
CA ARG A 142 8.61 5.86 -5.83
C ARG A 142 9.27 5.52 -4.49
N ILE A 143 10.56 5.82 -4.33
CA ILE A 143 11.28 5.63 -3.07
C ILE A 143 10.66 6.51 -1.98
N THR A 144 10.38 7.78 -2.26
CA THR A 144 9.78 8.71 -1.31
C THR A 144 8.43 8.21 -0.80
N VAL A 145 7.56 7.74 -1.70
CA VAL A 145 6.23 7.21 -1.33
C VAL A 145 6.40 5.98 -0.41
N ILE A 146 7.32 5.06 -0.72
CA ILE A 146 7.59 3.88 0.11
C ILE A 146 8.12 4.30 1.49
N VAL A 147 9.10 5.20 1.56
CA VAL A 147 9.70 5.64 2.83
C VAL A 147 8.68 6.35 3.71
N VAL A 148 7.85 7.23 3.14
CA VAL A 148 6.79 7.91 3.89
C VAL A 148 5.72 6.91 4.37
N ASN A 149 5.39 5.89 3.56
CA ASN A 149 4.49 4.82 4.00
C ASN A 149 5.07 4.02 5.17
N LEU A 150 6.37 3.74 5.16
CA LEU A 150 7.03 3.06 6.28
C LEU A 150 6.95 3.91 7.56
N TRP A 151 7.22 5.20 7.46
CA TRP A 151 7.12 6.11 8.60
C TRP A 151 5.72 6.13 9.22
N ILE A 152 4.67 6.09 8.41
CA ILE A 152 3.28 6.07 8.87
C ILE A 152 2.86 4.68 9.38
N GLY A 153 3.28 3.62 8.71
CA GLY A 153 2.78 2.25 8.96
C GLY A 153 3.49 1.51 10.09
N ILE A 154 4.79 1.77 10.30
CA ILE A 154 5.59 1.09 11.33
C ILE A 154 4.97 1.21 12.73
N PRO A 155 4.49 2.38 13.22
CA PRO A 155 3.87 2.50 14.52
C PRO A 155 2.70 1.55 14.76
N TYR A 156 1.82 1.36 13.79
CA TYR A 156 0.71 0.40 13.85
C TYR A 156 1.22 -1.03 14.01
N THR A 157 2.22 -1.39 13.21
CA THR A 157 2.82 -2.73 13.26
C THR A 157 3.51 -2.98 14.59
N ILE A 158 4.19 -1.98 15.16
CA ILE A 158 4.83 -2.11 16.49
C ILE A 158 3.80 -2.44 17.57
N LEU A 159 2.66 -1.74 17.59
CA LEU A 159 1.61 -1.99 18.58
C LEU A 159 1.05 -3.40 18.45
N GLN A 160 0.73 -3.81 17.23
CA GLN A 160 0.18 -5.14 16.96
C GLN A 160 1.19 -6.25 17.33
N VAL A 161 2.42 -6.14 16.85
CA VAL A 161 3.49 -7.11 17.11
C VAL A 161 3.80 -7.18 18.62
N THR A 162 3.82 -6.05 19.32
CA THR A 162 4.03 -6.03 20.77
C THR A 162 2.96 -6.84 21.52
N GLY A 163 1.69 -6.71 21.12
CA GLY A 163 0.62 -7.52 21.70
C GLY A 163 0.80 -9.01 21.44
N ILE A 164 1.20 -9.40 20.24
CA ILE A 164 1.43 -10.81 19.89
C ILE A 164 2.63 -11.39 20.63
N LEU A 165 3.74 -10.64 20.72
CA LEU A 165 4.95 -11.08 21.44
C LEU A 165 4.69 -11.38 22.92
N GLN A 166 3.74 -10.68 23.55
CA GLN A 166 3.37 -10.90 24.94
C GLN A 166 2.57 -12.20 25.14
N ASN A 167 1.98 -12.75 24.09
CA ASN A 167 1.19 -13.99 24.14
C ASN A 167 2.02 -15.24 23.78
N ILE A 168 3.29 -15.11 23.43
CA ILE A 168 4.16 -16.27 23.21
C ILE A 168 4.51 -16.86 24.58
N PRO A 169 4.23 -18.17 24.81
CA PRO A 169 4.54 -18.82 26.08
C PRO A 169 6.02 -18.70 26.45
N MET A 170 6.31 -18.28 27.69
CA MET A 170 7.69 -18.06 28.13
C MET A 170 8.47 -19.37 28.23
N GLU A 171 7.78 -20.47 28.51
CA GLU A 171 8.33 -21.80 28.62
C GLU A 171 9.08 -22.23 27.34
N LEU A 172 8.63 -21.77 26.17
CA LEU A 172 9.32 -22.04 24.90
C LEU A 172 10.71 -21.39 24.84
N TYR A 173 10.82 -20.19 25.41
CA TYR A 173 12.10 -19.48 25.47
C TYR A 173 13.02 -20.08 26.55
N GLU A 174 12.46 -20.49 27.70
CA GLU A 174 13.20 -21.13 28.77
C GLU A 174 13.75 -22.50 28.34
N ALA A 175 12.94 -23.32 27.68
CA ALA A 175 13.40 -24.58 27.10
C ALA A 175 14.54 -24.37 26.09
N ALA A 176 14.40 -23.37 25.20
CA ALA A 176 15.43 -23.01 24.25
C ALA A 176 16.72 -22.49 24.93
N ASP A 177 16.61 -21.84 26.10
CA ASP A 177 17.77 -21.43 26.89
C ASP A 177 18.51 -22.62 27.46
N VAL A 178 17.79 -23.65 27.96
CA VAL A 178 18.38 -24.90 28.41
C VAL A 178 19.10 -25.64 27.29
N ASP A 179 18.53 -25.62 26.07
CA ASP A 179 19.13 -26.18 24.86
C ASP A 179 20.30 -25.36 24.32
N GLY A 180 20.69 -24.26 24.95
CA GLY A 180 21.80 -23.39 24.55
C GLY A 180 21.51 -22.55 23.32
N ALA A 181 20.24 -22.33 22.93
CA ALA A 181 19.86 -21.57 21.76
C ALA A 181 20.14 -20.07 21.96
N ASN A 182 20.89 -19.47 21.04
CA ASN A 182 21.11 -18.02 21.03
C ASN A 182 19.86 -17.25 20.59
N GLY A 183 19.88 -15.91 20.75
CA GLY A 183 18.74 -15.05 20.45
C GLY A 183 18.27 -15.12 18.99
N PHE A 184 19.17 -15.34 18.04
CA PHE A 184 18.83 -15.49 16.62
C PHE A 184 18.06 -16.80 16.34
N VAL A 185 18.53 -17.90 16.94
CA VAL A 185 17.86 -19.22 16.84
C VAL A 185 16.45 -19.14 17.44
N LYS A 186 16.28 -18.53 18.62
CA LYS A 186 14.97 -18.32 19.24
C LYS A 186 14.06 -17.47 18.34
N PHE A 187 14.61 -16.41 17.73
CA PHE A 187 13.84 -15.57 16.80
C PHE A 187 13.33 -16.38 15.60
N ILE A 188 14.21 -17.16 14.94
CA ILE A 188 13.84 -17.91 13.74
C ILE A 188 12.94 -19.12 14.06
N LYS A 189 13.19 -19.83 15.17
CA LYS A 189 12.50 -21.10 15.48
C LYS A 189 11.25 -20.94 16.35
N ILE A 190 11.15 -19.88 17.15
CA ILE A 190 10.02 -19.64 18.07
C ILE A 190 9.24 -18.40 17.66
N THR A 191 9.91 -17.23 17.69
CA THR A 191 9.21 -15.94 17.52
C THR A 191 8.61 -15.80 16.13
N MET A 192 9.41 -15.99 15.07
CA MET A 192 8.96 -15.74 13.69
C MET A 192 7.85 -16.70 13.23
N PRO A 193 7.91 -18.03 13.47
CA PRO A 193 6.83 -18.94 13.12
C PRO A 193 5.51 -18.60 13.83
N TYR A 194 5.57 -18.28 15.13
CA TYR A 194 4.40 -17.88 15.91
C TYR A 194 3.81 -16.56 15.37
N MET A 195 4.68 -15.58 15.12
CA MET A 195 4.28 -14.30 14.54
C MET A 195 3.59 -14.49 13.18
N LEU A 196 4.19 -15.24 12.26
CA LEU A 196 3.63 -15.48 10.92
C LEU A 196 2.30 -16.23 10.98
N PHE A 197 2.17 -17.20 11.89
CA PHE A 197 0.90 -17.92 12.09
C PHE A 197 -0.22 -16.97 12.49
N VAL A 198 0.01 -16.13 13.51
CA VAL A 198 -1.00 -15.21 14.04
C VAL A 198 -1.28 -14.05 13.07
N THR A 199 -0.26 -13.57 12.36
CA THR A 199 -0.40 -12.37 11.49
C THR A 199 -0.70 -12.69 10.03
N ALA A 200 -0.76 -13.96 9.61
CA ALA A 200 -1.04 -14.30 8.23
C ALA A 200 -2.33 -13.66 7.68
N PRO A 201 -3.49 -13.70 8.37
CA PRO A 201 -4.70 -13.02 7.90
C PRO A 201 -4.52 -11.50 7.80
N TYR A 202 -3.82 -10.90 8.78
CA TYR A 202 -3.50 -9.47 8.77
C TYR A 202 -2.63 -9.08 7.57
N LEU A 203 -1.62 -9.87 7.23
CA LEU A 203 -0.75 -9.59 6.08
C LEU A 203 -1.54 -9.62 4.76
N ILE A 204 -2.48 -10.55 4.60
CA ILE A 204 -3.36 -10.64 3.43
C ILE A 204 -4.24 -9.39 3.33
N THR A 205 -4.91 -9.02 4.43
CA THR A 205 -5.79 -7.83 4.45
C THR A 205 -5.00 -6.54 4.23
N THR A 206 -3.81 -6.42 4.82
CA THR A 206 -2.93 -5.25 4.65
C THR A 206 -2.39 -5.15 3.22
N PHE A 207 -2.01 -6.28 2.60
CA PHE A 207 -1.60 -6.30 1.21
C PHE A 207 -2.72 -5.82 0.28
N THR A 208 -3.94 -6.33 0.49
CA THR A 208 -5.14 -5.90 -0.26
C THR A 208 -5.44 -4.41 -0.04
N ALA A 209 -5.35 -3.94 1.21
CA ALA A 209 -5.53 -2.53 1.55
C ALA A 209 -4.47 -1.63 0.88
N ASN A 210 -3.22 -2.10 0.78
CA ASN A 210 -2.16 -1.35 0.12
C ASN A 210 -2.36 -1.25 -1.40
N ILE A 211 -2.94 -2.24 -2.07
CA ILE A 211 -3.32 -2.12 -3.48
C ILE A 211 -4.35 -0.99 -3.68
N ASN A 212 -5.26 -0.82 -2.73
CA ASN A 212 -6.28 0.22 -2.72
C ASN A 212 -5.90 1.47 -1.90
N ASN A 213 -4.62 1.69 -1.64
CA ASN A 213 -4.16 2.81 -0.83
C ASN A 213 -4.19 4.13 -1.62
N PHE A 214 -5.34 4.80 -1.60
CA PHE A 214 -5.52 6.07 -2.27
C PHE A 214 -4.73 7.20 -1.60
N ASN A 215 -4.82 7.29 -0.27
CA ASN A 215 -4.39 8.48 0.46
C ASN A 215 -2.90 8.79 0.33
N ILE A 216 -2.03 7.79 0.51
CA ILE A 216 -0.58 8.02 0.52
C ILE A 216 -0.13 8.56 -0.82
N VAL A 217 -0.51 7.92 -1.91
CA VAL A 217 -0.07 8.34 -3.24
C VAL A 217 -0.72 9.64 -3.65
N TYR A 218 -2.04 9.76 -3.50
CA TYR A 218 -2.76 10.95 -3.97
C TYR A 218 -2.40 12.22 -3.19
N LEU A 219 -2.32 12.15 -1.86
CA LEU A 219 -2.00 13.31 -1.04
C LEU A 219 -0.51 13.69 -1.09
N LEU A 220 0.37 12.72 -1.29
CA LEU A 220 1.82 12.98 -1.32
C LEU A 220 2.31 13.41 -2.70
N THR A 221 1.97 12.67 -3.76
CA THR A 221 2.51 12.89 -5.10
C THR A 221 1.47 13.29 -6.14
N LYS A 222 0.18 13.04 -5.92
CA LYS A 222 -0.87 13.08 -6.93
C LYS A 222 -0.59 12.18 -8.14
N GLY A 223 0.21 11.11 -7.93
CA GLY A 223 0.64 10.21 -8.98
C GLY A 223 1.88 10.66 -9.77
N ASP A 224 2.41 11.86 -9.52
CA ASP A 224 3.56 12.41 -10.24
C ASP A 224 4.82 11.52 -10.13
N PRO A 225 5.76 11.66 -11.11
CA PRO A 225 5.71 12.48 -12.31
C PRO A 225 4.85 11.85 -13.41
N VAL A 226 4.10 12.68 -14.14
CA VAL A 226 3.32 12.27 -15.32
C VAL A 226 4.15 12.52 -16.59
N MET A 227 4.19 11.53 -17.48
CA MET A 227 4.83 11.69 -18.80
C MET A 227 3.88 12.42 -19.76
N ALA A 228 4.44 13.18 -20.69
CA ALA A 228 3.66 13.86 -21.71
C ALA A 228 2.74 12.86 -22.46
N GLY A 229 1.45 13.19 -22.55
CA GLY A 229 0.44 12.37 -23.20
C GLY A 229 -0.08 11.16 -22.38
N ALA A 230 0.53 10.82 -21.24
CA ALA A 230 0.04 9.73 -20.41
C ALA A 230 -1.12 10.18 -19.49
N THR A 231 -2.09 9.30 -19.28
CA THR A 231 -3.21 9.53 -18.34
C THR A 231 -2.86 9.15 -16.90
N ALA A 232 -1.77 8.40 -16.70
CA ALA A 232 -1.26 7.96 -15.41
C ALA A 232 0.15 8.47 -15.17
N GLY A 233 0.46 8.82 -13.92
CA GLY A 233 1.83 9.13 -13.50
C GLY A 233 2.59 7.89 -12.99
N LYS A 234 3.87 8.07 -12.74
CA LYS A 234 4.80 6.99 -12.38
C LYS A 234 4.62 6.44 -10.96
N THR A 235 3.93 7.18 -10.10
CA THR A 235 3.57 6.73 -8.75
C THR A 235 2.08 6.39 -8.61
N ASP A 236 1.26 6.56 -9.65
CA ASP A 236 -0.14 6.17 -9.60
C ASP A 236 -0.31 4.68 -9.32
N LEU A 237 -1.23 4.38 -8.43
CA LEU A 237 -1.78 3.04 -8.22
C LEU A 237 -3.06 2.89 -9.04
N LEU A 238 -3.55 1.67 -9.21
CA LEU A 238 -4.81 1.44 -9.92
C LEU A 238 -5.96 2.29 -9.36
N VAL A 239 -6.06 2.42 -8.05
CA VAL A 239 -7.10 3.24 -7.39
C VAL A 239 -6.94 4.74 -7.62
N THR A 240 -5.72 5.28 -7.64
CA THR A 240 -5.49 6.71 -7.89
C THR A 240 -5.67 7.04 -9.37
N TRP A 241 -5.28 6.14 -10.25
CA TRP A 241 -5.52 6.28 -11.69
C TRP A 241 -7.01 6.16 -12.04
N LEU A 242 -7.73 5.19 -11.44
CA LEU A 242 -9.19 5.11 -11.54
C LEU A 242 -9.86 6.43 -11.15
N TYR A 243 -9.44 7.02 -10.05
CA TYR A 243 -9.94 8.32 -9.61
C TYR A 243 -9.70 9.41 -10.66
N LYS A 244 -8.48 9.50 -11.21
CA LYS A 244 -8.16 10.46 -12.28
C LYS A 244 -9.00 10.21 -13.54
N MET A 245 -9.15 8.96 -13.96
CA MET A 245 -9.97 8.61 -15.13
C MET A 245 -11.42 9.05 -14.95
N THR A 246 -11.98 8.89 -13.75
CA THR A 246 -13.38 9.26 -13.45
C THR A 246 -13.57 10.76 -13.18
N ILE A 247 -12.70 11.37 -12.37
CA ILE A 247 -12.92 12.74 -11.89
C ILE A 247 -12.21 13.77 -12.77
N ASP A 248 -10.93 13.55 -13.08
CA ASP A 248 -10.12 14.53 -13.81
C ASP A 248 -10.37 14.44 -15.32
N TYR A 249 -10.37 13.21 -15.87
CA TYR A 249 -10.54 12.97 -17.31
C TYR A 249 -11.97 12.67 -17.73
N GLN A 250 -12.85 12.32 -16.79
CA GLN A 250 -14.27 12.04 -17.01
C GLN A 250 -14.56 10.90 -18.00
N TYR A 251 -13.65 9.92 -18.10
CA TYR A 251 -13.82 8.65 -18.79
C TYR A 251 -14.45 7.62 -17.83
N TYR A 252 -15.75 7.71 -17.59
CA TYR A 252 -16.43 6.87 -16.59
C TYR A 252 -16.44 5.41 -16.97
N ASN A 253 -16.60 5.09 -18.27
CA ASN A 253 -16.54 3.76 -18.83
C ASN A 253 -15.19 3.07 -18.54
N LEU A 254 -14.07 3.74 -18.82
CA LEU A 254 -12.73 3.20 -18.60
C LEU A 254 -12.41 3.12 -17.10
N GLY A 255 -12.84 4.11 -16.31
CA GLY A 255 -12.74 4.05 -14.85
C GLY A 255 -13.46 2.84 -14.27
N ALA A 256 -14.66 2.54 -14.77
CA ALA A 256 -15.42 1.35 -14.36
C ALA A 256 -14.68 0.05 -14.70
N VAL A 257 -14.07 -0.07 -15.89
CA VAL A 257 -13.23 -1.23 -16.25
C VAL A 257 -12.04 -1.39 -15.31
N ILE A 258 -11.31 -0.31 -15.01
CA ILE A 258 -10.18 -0.35 -14.07
C ILE A 258 -10.64 -0.85 -12.70
N GLY A 259 -11.81 -0.39 -12.22
CA GLY A 259 -12.40 -0.84 -10.97
C GLY A 259 -12.72 -2.33 -10.96
N ILE A 260 -13.38 -2.84 -12.01
CA ILE A 260 -13.69 -4.27 -12.17
C ILE A 260 -12.41 -5.10 -12.23
N MET A 261 -11.43 -4.69 -13.01
CA MET A 261 -10.16 -5.41 -13.13
C MET A 261 -9.40 -5.43 -11.80
N THR A 262 -9.36 -4.31 -11.08
CA THR A 262 -8.76 -4.25 -9.74
C THR A 262 -9.43 -5.23 -8.79
N PHE A 263 -10.78 -5.27 -8.79
CA PHE A 263 -11.54 -6.22 -7.98
C PHE A 263 -11.20 -7.68 -8.34
N ILE A 264 -11.20 -8.03 -9.63
CA ILE A 264 -10.91 -9.41 -10.08
C ILE A 264 -9.50 -9.83 -9.66
N PHE A 265 -8.49 -8.99 -9.86
CA PHE A 265 -7.12 -9.29 -9.44
C PHE A 265 -7.00 -9.48 -7.92
N LEU A 266 -7.65 -8.62 -7.14
CA LEU A 266 -7.67 -8.74 -5.69
C LEU A 266 -8.40 -9.99 -5.21
N ALA A 267 -9.57 -10.28 -5.77
CA ALA A 267 -10.36 -11.46 -5.41
C ALA A 267 -9.59 -12.75 -5.69
N ILE A 268 -9.03 -12.89 -6.91
CA ILE A 268 -8.24 -14.07 -7.29
C ILE A 268 -6.99 -14.18 -6.40
N GLY A 269 -6.22 -13.09 -6.27
CA GLY A 269 -5.00 -13.07 -5.46
C GLY A 269 -5.27 -13.44 -4.00
N SER A 270 -6.27 -12.82 -3.39
CA SER A 270 -6.64 -13.09 -1.99
C SER A 270 -7.12 -14.53 -1.78
N LEU A 271 -7.94 -15.07 -2.69
CA LEU A 271 -8.42 -16.46 -2.62
C LEU A 271 -7.27 -17.46 -2.75
N LEU A 272 -6.33 -17.23 -3.68
CA LEU A 272 -5.18 -18.11 -3.87
C LEU A 272 -4.28 -18.14 -2.64
N VAL A 273 -4.04 -16.98 -2.02
CA VAL A 273 -3.22 -16.88 -0.81
C VAL A 273 -3.96 -17.48 0.39
N TYR A 274 -5.25 -17.15 0.58
CA TYR A 274 -6.06 -17.65 1.69
C TYR A 274 -6.11 -19.18 1.71
N ARG A 275 -6.37 -19.83 0.58
CA ARG A 275 -6.37 -21.30 0.45
C ARG A 275 -5.05 -21.98 0.82
N ARG A 276 -3.93 -21.24 0.83
CA ARG A 276 -2.62 -21.76 1.21
C ARG A 276 -2.29 -21.53 2.70
N THR A 277 -3.10 -20.78 3.42
CA THR A 277 -2.90 -20.54 4.85
C THR A 277 -3.27 -21.76 5.69
N LYS A 278 -2.58 -21.96 6.81
CA LYS A 278 -2.92 -23.01 7.77
C LYS A 278 -4.33 -22.81 8.36
N ALA A 279 -4.75 -21.56 8.55
CA ALA A 279 -6.09 -21.25 9.03
C ALA A 279 -7.20 -21.88 8.17
N TYR A 280 -7.06 -21.85 6.83
CA TYR A 280 -8.02 -22.52 5.93
C TYR A 280 -7.98 -24.05 6.07
N LYS A 281 -6.78 -24.63 6.20
CA LYS A 281 -6.61 -26.09 6.32
C LYS A 281 -7.10 -26.64 7.65
N ASP A 282 -6.97 -25.86 8.73
CA ASP A 282 -7.43 -26.27 10.05
C ASP A 282 -8.98 -26.16 10.16
N GLU A 283 -9.64 -25.23 9.44
CA GLU A 283 -11.09 -25.18 9.34
C GLU A 283 -11.67 -26.41 8.59
N GLU A 284 -11.00 -26.92 7.55
CA GLU A 284 -11.42 -28.16 6.89
C GLU A 284 -11.18 -29.42 7.74
N GLY A 285 -10.25 -29.36 8.71
CA GLY A 285 -9.95 -30.46 9.64
C GLY A 285 -10.98 -30.64 10.75
N PHE A 286 -11.90 -29.68 10.94
CA PHE A 286 -13.00 -29.73 11.90
C PHE A 286 -14.32 -30.22 11.30
N GLN A 287 -14.39 -30.60 10.02
CA GLN A 287 -15.48 -31.30 9.38
C GLN A 287 -15.14 -32.78 9.22
#